data_c68398a1502fb5c034997f81e3cbb7b8
#
_entry.id   c68398a1502fb5c034997f81e3cbb7b8
#
_cell.length_a   1.000
_cell.length_b   1.000
_cell.length_c   1.000
_cell.angle_alpha   90.00
_cell.angle_beta   90.00
_cell.angle_gamma   90.00
#
_symmetry.space_group_name_H-M   'P 1'
#
loop_
_entity.id
_entity.type
_entity.pdbx_description
1 polymer ?
#
loop_
_entity_poly.entity_id
_entity_poly.type
_entity_poly.pdbx_seq_one_letter_code
_entity_poly.pdbx_strand_id
1 'polypeptide(L)'
;MYSFVVEDVLKGVTIHVPPGYVAAVYDLGRGVLKKVYTPGLHLKIPFWQKAKLFNVQTLEYTIDDDFNAELTRALGDLPIGATTRDGIDITIQGTVLLRLDVHQIPVIWQTIGEDFTQKIIRPTMRSRFRLIASRFTYEEIASTKRDMIEVEIKNELERIFFPRGIFVENVLLGKVAEV
;
A
#
# COMPACT_ATOMS: atom_id res chain seq x y z
N MET A 1 42.63 9.78 -7.81
CA MET A 1 42.42 8.42 -7.21
C MET A 1 41.77 8.46 -5.84
N TYR A 2 41.79 9.59 -5.11
CA TYR A 2 41.18 9.73 -3.77
C TYR A 2 39.67 10.08 -3.75
N SER A 3 39.13 10.61 -4.84
CA SER A 3 37.72 11.03 -4.92
C SER A 3 36.74 9.86 -4.88
N PHE A 4 37.08 8.74 -5.50
CA PHE A 4 36.16 7.58 -5.60
C PHE A 4 35.96 6.88 -4.25
N VAL A 5 37.00 6.79 -3.43
CA VAL A 5 36.94 6.13 -2.12
C VAL A 5 36.14 6.98 -1.10
N VAL A 6 36.23 8.30 -1.20
CA VAL A 6 35.49 9.23 -0.33
C VAL A 6 34.00 9.20 -0.64
N GLU A 7 33.60 9.14 -1.92
CA GLU A 7 32.18 9.04 -2.31
C GLU A 7 31.54 7.73 -1.85
N ASP A 8 32.24 6.61 -1.96
CA ASP A 8 31.70 5.31 -1.52
C ASP A 8 31.64 5.22 0.02
N VAL A 9 32.58 5.78 0.73
CA VAL A 9 32.56 5.86 2.19
C VAL A 9 31.41 6.78 2.65
N LEU A 10 31.19 7.92 2.00
CA LEU A 10 30.07 8.83 2.32
C LEU A 10 28.73 8.16 2.05
N LYS A 11 28.55 7.43 0.95
CA LYS A 11 27.35 6.61 0.69
C LYS A 11 27.11 5.55 1.77
N GLY A 12 28.18 5.01 2.37
CA GLY A 12 28.09 4.08 3.49
C GLY A 12 27.64 4.71 4.80
N VAL A 13 27.95 5.98 5.04
CA VAL A 13 27.74 6.71 6.32
C VAL A 13 26.45 7.55 6.29
N THR A 14 25.97 7.96 5.13
CA THR A 14 24.83 8.86 4.99
C THR A 14 23.57 8.15 4.50
N ILE A 15 22.41 8.66 4.95
CA ILE A 15 21.09 8.33 4.43
C ILE A 15 20.49 9.62 3.89
N HIS A 16 20.27 9.69 2.59
CA HIS A 16 19.50 10.77 1.98
C HIS A 16 18.04 10.32 1.85
N VAL A 17 17.14 11.01 2.57
CA VAL A 17 15.70 10.77 2.55
C VAL A 17 15.04 11.85 1.70
N PRO A 18 14.49 11.51 0.52
CA PRO A 18 13.81 12.48 -0.35
C PRO A 18 12.44 12.90 0.24
N PRO A 19 11.88 14.04 -0.22
CA PRO A 19 10.52 14.44 0.12
C PRO A 19 9.50 13.34 -0.23
N GLY A 20 8.51 13.14 0.65
CA GLY A 20 7.48 12.10 0.50
C GLY A 20 7.91 10.70 0.95
N TYR A 21 9.15 10.56 1.44
CA TYR A 21 9.67 9.31 1.99
C TYR A 21 10.10 9.47 3.43
N VAL A 22 10.18 8.35 4.12
CA VAL A 22 10.85 8.23 5.42
C VAL A 22 11.77 7.01 5.41
N ALA A 23 12.82 7.03 6.22
CA ALA A 23 13.71 5.90 6.36
C ALA A 23 13.52 5.22 7.71
N ALA A 24 13.27 3.92 7.69
CA ALA A 24 13.42 3.04 8.85
C ALA A 24 14.84 2.47 8.85
N VAL A 25 15.40 2.26 10.04
CA VAL A 25 16.77 1.75 10.20
C VAL A 25 16.75 0.44 10.99
N TYR A 26 17.39 -0.56 10.43
CA TYR A 26 17.74 -1.81 11.10
C TYR A 26 19.16 -1.70 11.64
N ASP A 27 19.32 -1.96 12.92
CA ASP A 27 20.59 -1.97 13.64
C ASP A 27 20.92 -3.41 14.04
N LEU A 28 22.12 -3.89 13.72
CA LEU A 28 22.50 -5.30 13.98
C LEU A 28 22.44 -5.69 15.47
N GLY A 29 22.62 -4.73 16.38
CA GLY A 29 22.59 -5.00 17.82
C GLY A 29 21.22 -4.76 18.48
N ARG A 30 20.35 -3.92 17.89
CA ARG A 30 19.09 -3.47 18.49
C ARG A 30 17.84 -3.83 17.68
N GLY A 31 18.01 -4.39 16.49
CA GLY A 31 16.90 -4.67 15.58
C GLY A 31 16.39 -3.44 14.85
N VAL A 32 15.12 -3.44 14.45
CA VAL A 32 14.50 -2.28 13.79
C VAL A 32 14.31 -1.17 14.82
N LEU A 33 14.91 -0.02 14.55
CA LEU A 33 14.83 1.13 15.44
C LEU A 33 13.43 1.75 15.37
N LYS A 34 12.87 2.14 16.52
CA LYS A 34 11.56 2.82 16.59
C LYS A 34 11.59 4.21 15.96
N LYS A 35 12.77 4.84 15.89
CA LYS A 35 12.95 6.16 15.28
C LYS A 35 12.90 6.04 13.76
N VAL A 36 12.07 6.88 13.16
CA VAL A 36 11.99 7.08 11.71
C VAL A 36 12.73 8.35 11.34
N TYR A 37 13.49 8.31 10.27
CA TYR A 37 14.19 9.47 9.72
C TYR A 37 13.32 10.17 8.68
N THR A 38 13.03 11.44 8.93
CA THR A 38 12.26 12.32 8.05
C THR A 38 13.09 12.80 6.85
N PRO A 39 12.49 13.47 5.85
CA PRO A 39 13.23 14.01 4.71
C PRO A 39 14.43 14.84 5.13
N GLY A 40 15.58 14.62 4.46
CA GLY A 40 16.84 15.27 4.75
C GLY A 40 18.03 14.32 4.70
N LEU A 41 19.18 14.81 5.14
CA LEU A 41 20.42 14.06 5.25
C LEU A 41 20.64 13.60 6.68
N HIS A 42 20.82 12.29 6.86
CA HIS A 42 21.05 11.67 8.15
C HIS A 42 22.32 10.83 8.14
N LEU A 43 22.89 10.59 9.31
CA LEU A 43 24.06 9.73 9.48
C LEU A 43 23.63 8.34 9.98
N LYS A 44 24.30 7.32 9.48
CA LYS A 44 24.18 5.93 9.95
C LYS A 44 25.55 5.33 10.20
N ILE A 45 25.62 4.29 11.03
CA ILE A 45 26.84 3.52 11.24
C ILE A 45 27.02 2.55 10.07
N PRO A 46 28.07 2.71 9.24
CA PRO A 46 28.29 1.80 8.11
C PRO A 46 28.53 0.38 8.61
N PHE A 47 28.16 -0.61 7.80
CA PHE A 47 28.22 -2.05 8.09
C PHE A 47 27.31 -2.53 9.24
N TRP A 48 26.97 -1.65 10.21
CA TRP A 48 26.15 -1.98 11.39
C TRP A 48 24.67 -1.64 11.20
N GLN A 49 24.37 -0.61 10.40
CA GLN A 49 23.00 -0.15 10.16
C GLN A 49 22.62 -0.23 8.69
N LYS A 50 21.43 -0.76 8.44
CA LYS A 50 20.77 -0.78 7.13
C LYS A 50 19.56 0.13 7.17
N ALA A 51 19.42 1.01 6.18
CA ALA A 51 18.26 1.89 6.04
C ALA A 51 17.39 1.44 4.88
N LYS A 52 16.08 1.53 5.07
CA LYS A 52 15.08 1.31 4.01
C LYS A 52 14.15 2.51 3.91
N LEU A 53 13.93 2.97 2.69
CA LEU A 53 12.99 4.06 2.38
C LEU A 53 11.59 3.52 2.17
N PHE A 54 10.62 4.19 2.78
CA PHE A 54 9.19 3.93 2.60
C PHE A 54 8.51 5.18 2.05
N ASN A 55 7.71 5.02 1.01
CA ASN A 55 6.85 6.09 0.52
C ASN A 55 5.69 6.28 1.51
N VAL A 56 5.51 7.51 1.99
CA VAL A 56 4.44 7.89 2.94
C VAL A 56 3.45 8.89 2.35
N GLN A 57 3.56 9.14 1.04
CA GLN A 57 2.55 9.86 0.27
C GLN A 57 1.33 8.96 0.06
N THR A 58 0.28 9.53 -0.51
CA THR A 58 -0.86 8.76 -0.99
C THR A 58 -0.40 7.75 -2.04
N LEU A 59 -0.68 6.49 -1.79
CA LEU A 59 -0.44 5.37 -2.70
C LEU A 59 -1.74 5.04 -3.40
N GLU A 60 -1.71 5.00 -4.70
CA GLU A 60 -2.83 4.57 -5.52
C GLU A 60 -2.73 3.08 -5.78
N TYR A 61 -3.78 2.33 -5.40
CA TYR A 61 -3.94 0.93 -5.74
C TYR A 61 -5.06 0.79 -6.76
N THR A 62 -4.69 0.56 -8.03
CA THR A 62 -5.60 0.51 -9.17
C THR A 62 -5.99 -0.92 -9.48
N ILE A 63 -7.28 -1.15 -9.71
CA ILE A 63 -7.87 -2.41 -10.14
C ILE A 63 -8.46 -2.18 -11.52
N ASP A 64 -7.78 -2.62 -12.58
CA ASP A 64 -8.15 -2.32 -13.96
C ASP A 64 -7.77 -3.46 -14.92
N ASP A 65 -8.49 -3.57 -16.07
CA ASP A 65 -8.24 -4.56 -17.12
C ASP A 65 -6.84 -4.41 -17.72
N ASP A 66 -6.36 -3.17 -17.87
CA ASP A 66 -5.06 -2.85 -18.47
C ASP A 66 -3.91 -2.84 -17.44
N PHE A 67 -4.16 -3.31 -16.21
CA PHE A 67 -3.11 -3.29 -15.19
C PHE A 67 -1.96 -4.24 -15.54
N ASN A 68 -0.81 -3.68 -15.85
CA ASN A 68 0.42 -4.40 -16.08
C ASN A 68 1.49 -4.01 -15.04
N ALA A 69 1.75 -4.92 -14.11
CA ALA A 69 2.71 -4.72 -13.04
C ALA A 69 4.16 -4.50 -13.52
N GLU A 70 4.50 -4.96 -14.72
CA GLU A 70 5.83 -4.83 -15.29
C GLU A 70 6.07 -3.46 -15.94
N LEU A 71 5.03 -2.86 -16.51
CA LEU A 71 5.10 -1.59 -17.23
C LEU A 71 4.84 -0.37 -16.32
N THR A 72 4.02 -0.55 -15.30
CA THR A 72 3.65 0.52 -14.38
C THR A 72 4.32 0.30 -13.02
N ARG A 73 5.01 1.32 -12.49
CA ARG A 73 5.43 1.34 -11.08
C ARG A 73 4.24 1.49 -10.11
N ALA A 74 3.02 1.49 -10.64
CA ALA A 74 1.78 1.59 -9.88
C ALA A 74 1.51 0.28 -9.12
N LEU A 75 0.90 0.43 -7.96
CA LEU A 75 0.38 -0.70 -7.21
C LEU A 75 -1.01 -1.06 -7.77
N GLY A 76 -1.30 -2.34 -7.94
CA GLY A 76 -2.63 -2.71 -8.43
C GLY A 76 -2.82 -4.19 -8.71
N ASP A 77 -3.95 -4.48 -9.35
CA ASP A 77 -4.39 -5.82 -9.69
C ASP A 77 -5.32 -5.81 -10.92
N LEU A 78 -5.54 -6.97 -11.48
CA LEU A 78 -6.62 -7.20 -12.46
C LEU A 78 -8.00 -7.09 -11.79
N PRO A 79 -9.09 -6.86 -12.57
CA PRO A 79 -10.45 -6.74 -12.05
C PRO A 79 -10.81 -7.87 -11.08
N ILE A 80 -11.57 -7.52 -10.06
CA ILE A 80 -11.98 -8.48 -9.04
C ILE A 80 -13.29 -9.12 -9.46
N GLY A 81 -13.24 -10.41 -9.80
CA GLY A 81 -14.44 -11.21 -10.01
C GLY A 81 -15.19 -11.47 -8.71
N ALA A 82 -16.51 -11.24 -8.71
CA ALA A 82 -17.40 -11.42 -7.57
C ALA A 82 -18.79 -11.87 -8.04
N THR A 83 -19.54 -12.52 -7.15
CA THR A 83 -20.95 -12.87 -7.39
C THR A 83 -21.82 -11.98 -6.53
N THR A 84 -22.82 -11.35 -7.12
CA THR A 84 -23.77 -10.45 -6.44
C THR A 84 -24.81 -11.25 -5.64
N ARG A 85 -25.62 -10.54 -4.81
CA ARG A 85 -26.69 -11.16 -4.04
C ARG A 85 -27.76 -11.85 -4.91
N ASP A 86 -28.00 -11.34 -6.09
CA ASP A 86 -28.95 -11.89 -7.09
C ASP A 86 -28.32 -12.98 -7.96
N GLY A 87 -27.07 -13.40 -7.68
CA GLY A 87 -26.41 -14.52 -8.35
C GLY A 87 -25.76 -14.17 -9.68
N ILE A 88 -25.59 -12.90 -10.01
CA ILE A 88 -24.93 -12.44 -11.23
C ILE A 88 -23.42 -12.38 -10.98
N ASP A 89 -22.63 -12.99 -11.87
CA ASP A 89 -21.18 -12.88 -11.83
C ASP A 89 -20.74 -11.57 -12.49
N ILE A 90 -19.91 -10.83 -11.77
CA ILE A 90 -19.44 -9.49 -12.15
C ILE A 90 -17.95 -9.35 -12.01
N THR A 91 -17.38 -8.45 -12.79
CA THR A 91 -16.04 -7.89 -12.57
C THR A 91 -16.12 -6.47 -12.05
N ILE A 92 -15.32 -6.16 -11.03
CA ILE A 92 -15.28 -4.85 -10.37
C ILE A 92 -13.90 -4.24 -10.62
N GLN A 93 -13.90 -3.04 -11.19
CA GLN A 93 -12.75 -2.16 -11.31
C GLN A 93 -12.86 -1.03 -10.29
N GLY A 94 -11.74 -0.39 -9.99
CA GLY A 94 -11.73 0.75 -9.09
C GLY A 94 -10.34 1.13 -8.61
N THR A 95 -10.30 2.16 -7.80
CA THR A 95 -9.06 2.67 -7.22
C THR A 95 -9.23 2.87 -5.72
N VAL A 96 -8.23 2.44 -4.97
CA VAL A 96 -8.18 2.66 -3.52
C VAL A 96 -6.96 3.51 -3.19
N LEU A 97 -7.20 4.64 -2.53
CA LEU A 97 -6.16 5.53 -2.07
C LEU A 97 -5.76 5.16 -0.65
N LEU A 98 -4.48 4.88 -0.46
CA LEU A 98 -3.90 4.40 0.79
C LEU A 98 -2.74 5.30 1.22
N ARG A 99 -2.47 5.34 2.51
CA ARG A 99 -1.29 6.02 3.06
C ARG A 99 -0.73 5.24 4.25
N LEU A 100 0.60 5.18 4.35
CA LEU A 100 1.26 4.56 5.49
C LEU A 100 1.37 5.55 6.67
N ASP A 101 1.15 5.06 7.88
CA ASP A 101 1.45 5.81 9.09
C ASP A 101 2.96 5.84 9.33
N VAL A 102 3.53 7.04 9.31
CA VAL A 102 4.95 7.27 9.53
C VAL A 102 5.45 6.62 10.83
N HIS A 103 4.65 6.69 11.89
CA HIS A 103 5.03 6.14 13.20
C HIS A 103 4.98 4.61 13.26
N GLN A 104 4.21 3.98 12.37
CA GLN A 104 4.06 2.52 12.29
C GLN A 104 5.03 1.88 11.29
N ILE A 105 5.79 2.65 10.51
CA ILE A 105 6.73 2.12 9.52
C ILE A 105 7.71 1.08 10.11
N PRO A 106 8.34 1.30 11.29
CA PRO A 106 9.21 0.29 11.89
C PRO A 106 8.48 -1.02 12.19
N VAL A 107 7.22 -0.94 12.63
CA VAL A 107 6.39 -2.12 12.94
C VAL A 107 6.00 -2.83 11.65
N ILE A 108 5.57 -2.09 10.61
CA ILE A 108 5.24 -2.65 9.30
C ILE A 108 6.45 -3.41 8.75
N TRP A 109 7.63 -2.79 8.78
CA TRP A 109 8.84 -3.44 8.28
C TRP A 109 9.20 -4.70 9.04
N GLN A 110 9.07 -4.67 10.37
CA GLN A 110 9.40 -5.82 11.23
C GLN A 110 8.40 -6.98 11.11
N THR A 111 7.09 -6.68 10.97
CA THR A 111 6.02 -7.69 11.06
C THR A 111 5.55 -8.18 9.70
N ILE A 112 5.55 -7.31 8.68
CA ILE A 112 5.02 -7.63 7.35
C ILE A 112 6.14 -7.68 6.32
N GLY A 113 7.10 -6.75 6.44
CA GLY A 113 8.20 -6.58 5.49
C GLY A 113 7.91 -5.52 4.43
N GLU A 114 8.75 -5.51 3.39
CA GLU A 114 8.68 -4.53 2.30
C GLU A 114 7.51 -4.82 1.35
N ASP A 115 7.14 -6.09 1.21
CA ASP A 115 6.10 -6.56 0.28
C ASP A 115 4.70 -6.48 0.89
N PHE A 116 4.43 -5.49 1.75
CA PHE A 116 3.14 -5.34 2.43
C PHE A 116 1.96 -5.26 1.45
N THR A 117 2.19 -4.73 0.24
CA THR A 117 1.19 -4.67 -0.82
C THR A 117 0.74 -6.06 -1.26
N GLN A 118 1.68 -6.96 -1.55
CA GLN A 118 1.38 -8.32 -2.01
C GLN A 118 0.87 -9.21 -0.86
N LYS A 119 1.39 -9.01 0.35
CA LYS A 119 1.06 -9.86 1.50
C LYS A 119 -0.24 -9.48 2.20
N ILE A 120 -0.58 -8.19 2.25
CA ILE A 120 -1.72 -7.70 3.03
C ILE A 120 -2.73 -6.96 2.15
N ILE A 121 -2.29 -5.96 1.35
CA ILE A 121 -3.24 -5.12 0.60
C ILE A 121 -4.00 -5.96 -0.41
N ARG A 122 -3.31 -6.59 -1.34
CA ARG A 122 -3.91 -7.36 -2.44
C ARG A 122 -4.91 -8.43 -1.98
N PRO A 123 -4.59 -9.36 -1.07
CA PRO A 123 -5.54 -10.39 -0.64
C PRO A 123 -6.72 -9.81 0.14
N THR A 124 -6.51 -8.74 0.92
CA THR A 124 -7.57 -8.08 1.65
C THR A 124 -8.53 -7.36 0.71
N MET A 125 -8.03 -6.63 -0.29
CA MET A 125 -8.85 -6.00 -1.33
C MET A 125 -9.76 -7.02 -1.99
N ARG A 126 -9.19 -8.10 -2.54
CA ARG A 126 -9.95 -9.15 -3.21
C ARG A 126 -11.03 -9.76 -2.31
N SER A 127 -10.69 -10.01 -1.04
CA SER A 127 -11.64 -10.59 -0.09
C SER A 127 -12.78 -9.63 0.25
N ARG A 128 -12.48 -8.35 0.54
CA ARG A 128 -13.51 -7.39 0.98
C ARG A 128 -14.41 -6.95 -0.15
N PHE A 129 -13.87 -6.71 -1.36
CA PHE A 129 -14.69 -6.41 -2.53
C PHE A 129 -15.70 -7.53 -2.82
N ARG A 130 -15.27 -8.80 -2.81
CA ARG A 130 -16.17 -9.94 -2.99
C ARG A 130 -17.25 -10.03 -1.90
N LEU A 131 -16.84 -9.83 -0.65
CA LEU A 131 -17.77 -9.86 0.49
C LEU A 131 -18.84 -8.77 0.36
N ILE A 132 -18.46 -7.57 -0.01
CA ILE A 132 -19.41 -6.47 -0.16
C ILE A 132 -20.30 -6.71 -1.37
N ALA A 133 -19.75 -7.13 -2.53
CA ALA A 133 -20.53 -7.45 -3.72
C ALA A 133 -21.65 -8.47 -3.43
N SER A 134 -21.38 -9.50 -2.62
CA SER A 134 -22.39 -10.51 -2.27
C SER A 134 -23.56 -10.01 -1.42
N ARG A 135 -23.49 -8.78 -0.89
CA ARG A 135 -24.57 -8.14 -0.11
C ARG A 135 -25.54 -7.33 -0.94
N PHE A 136 -25.17 -6.97 -2.18
CA PHE A 136 -25.92 -6.09 -3.06
C PHE A 136 -26.27 -6.76 -4.38
N THR A 137 -27.33 -6.25 -5.04
CA THR A 137 -27.69 -6.67 -6.40
C THR A 137 -26.79 -5.98 -7.42
N TYR A 138 -26.73 -6.50 -8.63
CA TYR A 138 -25.98 -5.89 -9.73
C TYR A 138 -26.36 -4.41 -9.93
N GLU A 139 -27.67 -4.12 -10.01
CA GLU A 139 -28.17 -2.75 -10.20
C GLU A 139 -27.79 -1.81 -9.05
N GLU A 140 -27.78 -2.31 -7.81
CA GLU A 140 -27.35 -1.53 -6.65
C GLU A 140 -25.87 -1.16 -6.74
N ILE A 141 -25.00 -2.08 -7.19
CA ILE A 141 -23.56 -1.83 -7.34
C ILE A 141 -23.27 -0.96 -8.55
N ALA A 142 -23.95 -1.22 -9.68
CA ALA A 142 -23.67 -0.51 -10.93
C ALA A 142 -24.14 0.94 -10.91
N SER A 143 -25.23 1.28 -10.16
CA SER A 143 -25.83 2.61 -10.22
C SER A 143 -26.41 3.13 -8.90
N THR A 144 -27.40 2.47 -8.32
CA THR A 144 -28.30 3.10 -7.34
C THR A 144 -27.71 3.33 -5.96
N LYS A 145 -26.75 2.50 -5.52
CA LYS A 145 -26.14 2.57 -4.17
C LYS A 145 -24.61 2.69 -4.19
N ARG A 146 -24.08 3.13 -5.32
CA ARG A 146 -22.62 3.17 -5.54
C ARG A 146 -21.85 3.89 -4.43
N ASP A 147 -22.26 5.12 -4.10
CA ASP A 147 -21.63 5.93 -3.07
C ASP A 147 -21.67 5.25 -1.69
N MET A 148 -22.79 4.61 -1.36
CA MET A 148 -22.93 3.87 -0.11
C MET A 148 -22.00 2.66 -0.07
N ILE A 149 -21.85 1.96 -1.18
CA ILE A 149 -20.98 0.78 -1.29
C ILE A 149 -19.50 1.18 -1.19
N GLU A 150 -19.10 2.29 -1.79
CA GLU A 150 -17.74 2.84 -1.62
C GLU A 150 -17.41 3.11 -0.15
N VAL A 151 -18.34 3.74 0.57
CA VAL A 151 -18.21 3.97 2.02
C VAL A 151 -18.13 2.67 2.81
N GLU A 152 -18.97 1.67 2.46
CA GLU A 152 -18.95 0.37 3.14
C GLU A 152 -17.64 -0.38 2.91
N ILE A 153 -17.14 -0.40 1.66
CA ILE A 153 -15.83 -0.97 1.34
C ILE A 153 -14.72 -0.25 2.11
N LYS A 154 -14.75 1.08 2.12
CA LYS A 154 -13.78 1.89 2.87
C LYS A 154 -13.75 1.49 4.34
N ASN A 155 -14.90 1.45 5.01
CA ASN A 155 -15.02 1.10 6.42
C ASN A 155 -14.51 -0.31 6.72
N GLU A 156 -14.82 -1.29 5.86
CA GLU A 156 -14.33 -2.66 6.00
C GLU A 156 -12.80 -2.74 5.82
N LEU A 157 -12.24 -2.00 4.87
CA LEU A 157 -10.81 -1.93 4.66
C LEU A 157 -10.10 -1.22 5.81
N GLU A 158 -10.62 -0.08 6.27
CA GLU A 158 -10.07 0.66 7.42
C GLU A 158 -10.00 -0.22 8.67
N ARG A 159 -11.02 -0.99 8.97
CA ARG A 159 -11.04 -1.89 10.13
C ARG A 159 -9.89 -2.90 10.12
N ILE A 160 -9.43 -3.31 8.94
CA ILE A 160 -8.35 -4.29 8.78
C ILE A 160 -6.98 -3.61 8.69
N PHE A 161 -6.90 -2.48 8.02
CA PHE A 161 -5.65 -1.80 7.70
C PHE A 161 -5.18 -0.85 8.79
N PHE A 162 -6.09 -0.14 9.44
CA PHE A 162 -5.76 0.83 10.48
C PHE A 162 -4.90 0.24 11.62
N PRO A 163 -5.23 -0.95 12.19
CA PRO A 163 -4.37 -1.56 13.23
C PRO A 163 -2.96 -1.94 12.74
N ARG A 164 -2.75 -1.95 11.43
CA ARG A 164 -1.47 -2.27 10.78
C ARG A 164 -0.72 -1.03 10.31
N GLY A 165 -1.21 0.17 10.64
CA GLY A 165 -0.58 1.42 10.23
C GLY A 165 -0.78 1.78 8.75
N ILE A 166 -1.87 1.32 8.13
CA ILE A 166 -2.25 1.66 6.77
C ILE A 166 -3.60 2.39 6.83
N PHE A 167 -3.62 3.64 6.38
CA PHE A 167 -4.84 4.44 6.28
C PHE A 167 -5.49 4.26 4.91
N VAL A 168 -6.81 4.13 4.87
CA VAL A 168 -7.61 4.18 3.65
C VAL A 168 -8.15 5.59 3.49
N GLU A 169 -7.62 6.35 2.55
CA GLU A 169 -8.05 7.74 2.34
C GLU A 169 -9.38 7.77 1.59
N ASN A 170 -9.46 7.01 0.48
CA ASN A 170 -10.70 6.91 -0.29
C ASN A 170 -10.79 5.58 -1.05
N VAL A 171 -12.02 5.24 -1.44
CA VAL A 171 -12.35 4.13 -2.33
C VAL A 171 -13.21 4.67 -3.46
N LEU A 172 -12.81 4.42 -4.69
CA LEU A 172 -13.50 4.87 -5.89
C LEU A 172 -13.83 3.62 -6.72
N LEU A 173 -15.10 3.29 -6.86
CA LEU A 173 -15.53 2.23 -7.73
C LEU A 173 -15.41 2.68 -9.20
N GLY A 174 -14.79 1.87 -10.01
CA GLY A 174 -14.66 2.06 -11.44
C GLY A 174 -15.82 1.41 -12.20
N LYS A 175 -15.51 0.77 -13.29
CA LYS A 175 -16.46 0.00 -14.09
C LYS A 175 -16.88 -1.27 -13.36
N VAL A 176 -18.16 -1.57 -13.39
CA VAL A 176 -18.73 -2.86 -12.99
C VAL A 176 -19.39 -3.47 -14.22
N ALA A 177 -18.96 -4.66 -14.58
CA ALA A 177 -19.46 -5.35 -15.76
C ALA A 177 -19.88 -6.77 -15.39
N GLU A 178 -20.98 -7.22 -16.01
CA GLU A 178 -21.41 -8.62 -15.98
C GLU A 178 -20.47 -9.47 -16.83
N VAL A 179 -20.17 -10.69 -16.37
CA VAL A 179 -19.26 -11.63 -17.03
C VAL A 179 -20.06 -12.62 -17.88
#